data_2348f8998c9dd829f6b4711331bd7974
#
_entry.id   2348f8998c9dd829f6b4711331bd7974
#
_cell.length_a   1.000
_cell.length_b   1.000
_cell.length_c   1.000
_cell.angle_alpha   90.00
_cell.angle_beta   90.00
_cell.angle_gamma   90.00
#
_symmetry.space_group_name_H-M   'P 1'
#
loop_
_entity.id
_entity.type
_entity.pdbx_description
1 polymer ?
#
loop_
_entity_poly.entity_id
_entity_poly.type
_entity_poly.pdbx_seq_one_letter_code
_entity_poly.pdbx_strand_id
1 'polypeptide(L)'
;MAILAAYAVPHPPLIVHAVGHGREEEIQATVAAYREVGRRICELAPETLVISSPHSIMYRDYLHISPGSAASGDFGQFGAPEARHSVRYDEAFVSSLGAAAAADDLAAGTEGEQDPALDHATMVPLHFIEEAYREAGRDMDFRVVRIGLSGLSPTAHYRLGTLIQRVADVLGRRVTYVASGDLSHKLTKDGPYGFAPEGPEFDRIVCDAFLSGDFLPLLAMSPHLAERAAECGLRSFQMMAGALDQTEIHPELLSYEGPFGVGYAVAAFTPCGPERSCPKRDYLNVYEKARAHEQSERRASEDPYVRLARLSLETHVRDGGRVRLPDDLPKDLTLPDELATTRAGCFVSLKKDGELRGCIGTIAPTRESLAEEICANAVSAAVHDPRFAPVRADELDELVYDVDVLSPSEPIEGPEQLDVRRYGVIVSTDDGRRGLLLPDLDGVDTVDEQIDIAARKGGIDFARDSWRLERFEVVRHT
;
A
#
# COMPACT_ATOMS: atom_id res chain seq x y z
N MET A 1 -16.58 24.81 -13.00
CA MET A 1 -15.98 23.69 -12.28
C MET A 1 -16.89 22.49 -12.37
N ALA A 2 -16.36 21.37 -12.83
CA ALA A 2 -17.10 20.12 -12.92
C ALA A 2 -17.22 19.44 -11.54
N ILE A 3 -16.14 19.44 -10.76
CA ILE A 3 -16.21 18.94 -9.37
C ILE A 3 -16.69 20.06 -8.45
N LEU A 4 -17.87 19.89 -7.86
CA LEU A 4 -18.51 20.89 -7.00
C LEU A 4 -17.97 20.85 -5.58
N ALA A 5 -17.75 19.65 -5.05
CA ALA A 5 -17.18 19.38 -3.75
C ALA A 5 -16.70 17.92 -3.69
N ALA A 6 -15.81 17.63 -2.75
CA ALA A 6 -15.46 16.27 -2.36
C ALA A 6 -15.58 16.12 -0.84
N TYR A 7 -15.94 14.92 -0.42
CA TYR A 7 -16.13 14.57 0.99
C TYR A 7 -15.40 13.25 1.30
N ALA A 8 -14.67 13.21 2.41
CA ALA A 8 -14.19 11.99 3.01
C ALA A 8 -15.12 11.64 4.17
N VAL A 9 -15.61 10.40 4.22
CA VAL A 9 -16.62 9.97 5.19
C VAL A 9 -16.36 8.52 5.63
N PRO A 10 -16.57 8.18 6.92
CA PRO A 10 -16.47 6.81 7.41
C PRO A 10 -17.74 6.02 7.08
N HIS A 11 -17.73 4.71 7.29
CA HIS A 11 -18.91 3.90 6.96
C HIS A 11 -19.31 2.85 8.01
N PRO A 12 -19.22 3.15 9.33
CA PRO A 12 -19.66 2.18 10.33
C PRO A 12 -21.16 1.90 10.18
N PRO A 13 -21.59 0.64 9.98
CA PRO A 13 -23.01 0.34 9.78
C PRO A 13 -23.90 0.79 10.96
N LEU A 14 -23.35 0.79 12.18
CA LEU A 14 -24.05 1.19 13.40
C LEU A 14 -24.47 2.67 13.41
N ILE A 15 -23.95 3.52 12.52
CA ILE A 15 -24.34 4.93 12.42
C ILE A 15 -25.77 5.07 11.89
N VAL A 16 -26.28 4.05 11.17
CA VAL A 16 -27.68 3.96 10.74
C VAL A 16 -28.51 3.43 11.90
N HIS A 17 -29.50 4.21 12.35
CA HIS A 17 -30.31 3.90 13.55
C HIS A 17 -30.88 2.48 13.54
N ALA A 18 -31.38 2.00 12.40
CA ALA A 18 -31.92 0.64 12.25
C ALA A 18 -30.87 -0.47 12.56
N VAL A 19 -29.58 -0.18 12.45
CA VAL A 19 -28.47 -1.08 12.80
C VAL A 19 -27.92 -0.79 14.19
N GLY A 20 -27.74 0.50 14.52
CA GLY A 20 -27.11 0.95 15.77
C GLY A 20 -27.97 0.78 16.99
N HIS A 21 -29.33 0.88 16.85
CA HIS A 21 -30.31 0.78 17.92
C HIS A 21 -30.02 1.70 19.13
N GLY A 22 -29.47 2.90 18.87
CA GLY A 22 -29.08 3.88 19.87
C GLY A 22 -27.56 3.98 20.09
N ARG A 23 -26.74 3.03 19.56
CA ARG A 23 -25.28 3.11 19.68
C ARG A 23 -24.65 4.22 18.82
N GLU A 24 -25.35 4.69 17.82
CA GLU A 24 -24.96 5.87 17.03
C GLU A 24 -24.85 7.14 17.89
N GLU A 25 -25.47 7.15 19.08
CA GLU A 25 -25.32 8.24 20.06
C GLU A 25 -23.90 8.36 20.62
N GLU A 26 -23.09 7.29 20.55
CA GLU A 26 -21.69 7.29 21.00
C GLU A 26 -20.74 8.01 20.00
N ILE A 27 -21.25 8.30 18.75
CA ILE A 27 -20.50 9.01 17.68
C ILE A 27 -21.33 10.19 17.14
N GLN A 28 -21.86 11.01 18.03
CA GLN A 28 -22.76 12.11 17.66
C GLN A 28 -22.11 13.19 16.80
N ALA A 29 -20.82 13.48 16.99
CA ALA A 29 -20.11 14.44 16.14
C ALA A 29 -20.01 13.93 14.71
N THR A 30 -19.76 12.63 14.52
CA THR A 30 -19.76 11.98 13.21
C THR A 30 -21.14 12.01 12.55
N VAL A 31 -22.21 11.69 13.31
CA VAL A 31 -23.61 11.78 12.82
C VAL A 31 -23.97 13.21 12.39
N ALA A 32 -23.62 14.20 13.22
CA ALA A 32 -23.88 15.61 12.92
C ALA A 32 -23.11 16.07 11.66
N ALA A 33 -21.85 15.68 11.54
CA ALA A 33 -21.02 15.97 10.38
C ALA A 33 -21.57 15.31 9.10
N TYR A 34 -22.05 14.08 9.19
CA TYR A 34 -22.70 13.40 8.06
C TYR A 34 -23.98 14.10 7.60
N ARG A 35 -24.83 14.55 8.53
CA ARG A 35 -26.03 15.34 8.19
C ARG A 35 -25.67 16.64 7.51
N GLU A 36 -24.60 17.30 7.94
CA GLU A 36 -24.08 18.49 7.27
C GLU A 36 -23.57 18.17 5.86
N VAL A 37 -22.87 17.06 5.64
CA VAL A 37 -22.45 16.59 4.30
C VAL A 37 -23.68 16.34 3.42
N GLY A 38 -24.70 15.61 3.92
CA GLY A 38 -25.94 15.36 3.20
C GLY A 38 -26.65 16.66 2.80
N ARG A 39 -26.76 17.62 3.72
CA ARG A 39 -27.36 18.94 3.49
C ARG A 39 -26.59 19.71 2.39
N ARG A 40 -25.24 19.75 2.47
CA ARG A 40 -24.41 20.42 1.45
C ARG A 40 -24.57 19.77 0.08
N ILE A 41 -24.60 18.44 -0.01
CA ILE A 41 -24.82 17.71 -1.28
C ILE A 41 -26.21 18.04 -1.85
N CYS A 42 -27.25 18.06 -1.00
CA CYS A 42 -28.59 18.43 -1.41
C CYS A 42 -28.66 19.88 -1.95
N GLU A 43 -27.95 20.83 -1.34
CA GLU A 43 -27.87 22.21 -1.80
C GLU A 43 -27.12 22.36 -3.12
N LEU A 44 -25.99 21.65 -3.26
CA LEU A 44 -25.19 21.63 -4.50
C LEU A 44 -25.97 21.03 -5.67
N ALA A 45 -26.91 20.12 -5.40
CA ALA A 45 -27.71 19.42 -6.41
C ALA A 45 -26.86 18.89 -7.58
N PRO A 46 -25.92 17.97 -7.33
CA PRO A 46 -25.08 17.41 -8.39
C PRO A 46 -25.90 16.64 -9.39
N GLU A 47 -25.39 16.50 -10.61
CA GLU A 47 -25.95 15.61 -11.64
C GLU A 47 -25.39 14.18 -11.49
N THR A 48 -24.12 14.09 -11.01
CA THR A 48 -23.45 12.80 -10.79
C THR A 48 -22.81 12.80 -9.40
N LEU A 49 -23.05 11.74 -8.64
CA LEU A 49 -22.40 11.44 -7.37
C LEU A 49 -21.40 10.29 -7.60
N VAL A 50 -20.12 10.57 -7.48
CA VAL A 50 -19.08 9.54 -7.53
C VAL A 50 -18.82 9.05 -6.10
N ILE A 51 -18.89 7.73 -5.88
CA ILE A 51 -18.61 7.11 -4.58
C ILE A 51 -17.53 6.07 -4.77
N SER A 52 -16.40 6.21 -4.07
CA SER A 52 -15.41 5.16 -3.92
C SER A 52 -15.64 4.37 -2.64
N SER A 53 -15.59 3.04 -2.71
CA SER A 53 -15.89 2.13 -1.61
C SER A 53 -14.86 1.04 -1.45
N PRO A 54 -14.32 0.81 -0.22
CA PRO A 54 -13.41 -0.29 0.07
C PRO A 54 -14.12 -1.66 0.19
N HIS A 55 -15.45 -1.68 0.25
CA HIS A 55 -16.25 -2.89 0.41
C HIS A 55 -17.03 -3.30 -0.84
N SER A 56 -16.82 -2.59 -1.94
CA SER A 56 -17.17 -3.05 -3.28
C SER A 56 -16.17 -4.12 -3.74
N ILE A 57 -16.36 -4.68 -4.94
CA ILE A 57 -15.40 -5.65 -5.49
C ILE A 57 -14.01 -5.05 -5.52
N MET A 58 -13.04 -5.77 -4.94
CA MET A 58 -11.64 -5.36 -4.86
C MET A 58 -10.76 -6.37 -5.60
N TYR A 59 -10.16 -5.96 -6.70
CA TYR A 59 -9.16 -6.73 -7.44
C TYR A 59 -7.75 -6.33 -7.03
N ARG A 60 -6.81 -7.24 -7.18
CA ARG A 60 -5.40 -6.99 -6.89
C ARG A 60 -4.79 -5.97 -7.85
N ASP A 61 -5.17 -6.03 -9.12
CA ASP A 61 -4.52 -5.39 -10.25
C ASP A 61 -5.48 -4.62 -11.18
N TYR A 62 -6.72 -4.33 -10.70
CA TYR A 62 -7.74 -3.66 -11.50
C TYR A 62 -8.68 -2.81 -10.64
N LEU A 63 -8.95 -1.58 -11.05
CA LEU A 63 -9.91 -0.67 -10.43
C LEU A 63 -11.29 -0.88 -11.05
N HIS A 64 -12.18 -1.53 -10.30
CA HIS A 64 -13.51 -1.86 -10.78
C HIS A 64 -14.47 -0.66 -10.70
N ILE A 65 -15.13 -0.36 -11.80
CA ILE A 65 -16.20 0.63 -11.91
C ILE A 65 -17.50 -0.14 -12.15
N SER A 66 -18.49 0.00 -11.26
CA SER A 66 -19.71 -0.78 -11.35
C SER A 66 -20.48 -0.53 -12.63
N PRO A 67 -20.77 -1.57 -13.41
CA PRO A 67 -21.54 -1.50 -14.67
C PRO A 67 -23.07 -1.47 -14.43
N GLY A 68 -23.82 -1.36 -15.51
CA GLY A 68 -25.28 -1.44 -15.52
C GLY A 68 -25.96 -0.10 -15.31
N SER A 69 -27.28 -0.13 -15.20
CA SER A 69 -28.11 1.08 -15.11
C SER A 69 -28.56 1.43 -13.71
N ALA A 70 -28.56 0.47 -12.78
CA ALA A 70 -29.01 0.63 -11.41
C ALA A 70 -28.43 -0.45 -10.50
N ALA A 71 -28.43 -0.16 -9.19
CA ALA A 71 -28.12 -1.12 -8.13
C ALA A 71 -28.97 -0.86 -6.91
N SER A 72 -29.12 -1.88 -6.06
CA SER A 72 -29.78 -1.76 -4.74
C SER A 72 -29.05 -2.63 -3.72
N GLY A 73 -29.24 -2.29 -2.45
CA GLY A 73 -28.72 -3.07 -1.34
C GLY A 73 -29.54 -2.81 -0.07
N ASP A 74 -29.25 -3.58 0.96
CA ASP A 74 -29.86 -3.39 2.28
C ASP A 74 -28.86 -3.75 3.40
N PHE A 75 -29.21 -3.38 4.63
CA PHE A 75 -28.41 -3.68 5.81
C PHE A 75 -28.77 -5.03 6.45
N GLY A 76 -29.31 -5.99 5.71
CA GLY A 76 -29.73 -7.30 6.21
C GLY A 76 -28.59 -8.09 6.87
N GLN A 77 -27.37 -8.01 6.37
CA GLN A 77 -26.19 -8.61 7.00
C GLN A 77 -25.87 -8.03 8.39
N PHE A 78 -26.40 -6.84 8.69
CA PHE A 78 -26.28 -6.17 9.99
C PHE A 78 -27.60 -6.19 10.78
N GLY A 79 -28.57 -7.01 10.37
CA GLY A 79 -29.85 -7.20 11.06
C GLY A 79 -30.98 -6.21 10.72
N ALA A 80 -30.80 -5.33 9.73
CA ALA A 80 -31.76 -4.30 9.34
C ALA A 80 -32.13 -4.38 7.83
N PRO A 81 -32.79 -5.46 7.36
CA PRO A 81 -33.12 -5.64 5.94
C PRO A 81 -34.16 -4.62 5.41
N GLU A 82 -34.84 -3.90 6.29
CA GLU A 82 -35.79 -2.82 5.94
C GLU A 82 -35.07 -1.52 5.54
N ALA A 83 -33.84 -1.30 6.03
CA ALA A 83 -33.02 -0.17 5.62
C ALA A 83 -32.39 -0.48 4.26
N ARG A 84 -33.05 0.00 3.20
CA ARG A 84 -32.70 -0.28 1.80
C ARG A 84 -32.40 1.00 1.05
N HIS A 85 -31.43 0.87 0.13
CA HIS A 85 -31.02 1.95 -0.76
C HIS A 85 -31.00 1.47 -2.20
N SER A 86 -31.31 2.37 -3.14
CA SER A 86 -31.23 2.09 -4.56
C SER A 86 -30.73 3.30 -5.32
N VAL A 87 -29.94 3.07 -6.35
CA VAL A 87 -29.33 4.12 -7.16
C VAL A 87 -29.52 3.82 -8.66
N ARG A 88 -29.52 4.88 -9.46
CA ARG A 88 -29.36 4.78 -10.92
C ARG A 88 -27.92 5.15 -11.27
N TYR A 89 -27.28 4.35 -12.07
CA TYR A 89 -25.91 4.65 -12.50
C TYR A 89 -25.86 5.67 -13.65
N ASP A 90 -24.78 6.46 -13.70
CA ASP A 90 -24.45 7.32 -14.83
C ASP A 90 -23.68 6.52 -15.88
N GLU A 91 -24.40 5.76 -16.70
CA GLU A 91 -23.83 4.88 -17.72
C GLU A 91 -22.91 5.62 -18.71
N ALA A 92 -23.26 6.87 -19.04
CA ALA A 92 -22.44 7.69 -19.92
C ALA A 92 -21.10 8.07 -19.27
N PHE A 93 -21.13 8.41 -17.98
CA PHE A 93 -19.94 8.71 -17.21
C PHE A 93 -19.05 7.46 -17.04
N VAL A 94 -19.65 6.32 -16.66
CA VAL A 94 -18.96 5.03 -16.50
C VAL A 94 -18.26 4.62 -17.80
N SER A 95 -18.97 4.68 -18.92
CA SER A 95 -18.40 4.36 -20.23
C SER A 95 -17.24 5.29 -20.61
N SER A 96 -17.41 6.60 -20.41
CA SER A 96 -16.37 7.59 -20.70
C SER A 96 -15.15 7.44 -19.80
N LEU A 97 -15.36 7.10 -18.52
CA LEU A 97 -14.28 6.88 -17.55
C LEU A 97 -13.47 5.62 -17.91
N GLY A 98 -14.14 4.52 -18.26
CA GLY A 98 -13.47 3.30 -18.75
C GLY A 98 -12.66 3.54 -20.02
N ALA A 99 -13.22 4.30 -20.97
CA ALA A 99 -12.49 4.67 -22.18
C ALA A 99 -11.28 5.57 -21.90
N ALA A 100 -11.41 6.52 -20.98
CA ALA A 100 -10.32 7.39 -20.55
C ALA A 100 -9.21 6.60 -19.84
N ALA A 101 -9.57 5.63 -18.99
CA ALA A 101 -8.63 4.76 -18.30
C ALA A 101 -7.83 3.90 -19.32
N ALA A 102 -8.52 3.30 -20.28
CA ALA A 102 -7.87 2.52 -21.32
C ALA A 102 -6.91 3.37 -22.19
N ALA A 103 -7.28 4.63 -22.50
CA ALA A 103 -6.42 5.54 -23.25
C ALA A 103 -5.16 5.98 -22.48
N ASP A 104 -5.22 6.00 -21.14
CA ASP A 104 -4.11 6.35 -20.26
C ASP A 104 -3.34 5.11 -19.75
N ASP A 105 -3.60 3.92 -20.30
CA ASP A 105 -3.00 2.65 -19.88
C ASP A 105 -3.16 2.39 -18.37
N LEU A 106 -4.34 2.73 -17.84
CA LEU A 106 -4.71 2.49 -16.45
C LEU A 106 -5.66 1.29 -16.39
N ALA A 107 -5.30 0.28 -15.61
CA ALA A 107 -6.12 -0.92 -15.43
C ALA A 107 -7.39 -0.60 -14.61
N ALA A 108 -8.40 -0.02 -15.29
CA ALA A 108 -9.67 0.34 -14.68
C ALA A 108 -10.83 0.23 -15.70
N GLY A 109 -11.99 -0.17 -15.24
CA GLY A 109 -13.19 -0.31 -16.07
C GLY A 109 -14.24 -1.19 -15.43
N THR A 110 -15.12 -1.77 -16.27
CA THR A 110 -16.35 -2.45 -15.82
C THR A 110 -16.26 -3.98 -15.87
N GLU A 111 -15.08 -4.54 -16.13
CA GLU A 111 -14.92 -5.98 -16.22
C GLU A 111 -14.95 -6.64 -14.83
N GLY A 112 -15.49 -7.87 -14.77
CA GLY A 112 -15.43 -8.70 -13.59
C GLY A 112 -16.50 -8.41 -12.52
N GLU A 113 -17.64 -7.80 -12.87
CA GLU A 113 -18.74 -7.64 -11.89
C GLU A 113 -19.16 -9.01 -11.34
N GLN A 114 -19.06 -9.19 -10.02
CA GLN A 114 -19.40 -10.42 -9.31
C GLN A 114 -20.59 -10.24 -8.37
N ASP A 115 -20.74 -9.05 -7.78
CA ASP A 115 -21.85 -8.70 -6.90
C ASP A 115 -22.34 -7.28 -7.21
N PRO A 116 -23.47 -7.14 -7.92
CA PRO A 116 -24.04 -5.84 -8.25
C PRO A 116 -24.69 -5.16 -7.04
N ALA A 117 -24.90 -5.83 -5.91
CA ALA A 117 -25.53 -5.25 -4.73
C ALA A 117 -24.69 -4.10 -4.17
N LEU A 118 -25.35 -3.10 -3.61
CA LEU A 118 -24.67 -2.01 -2.91
C LEU A 118 -24.08 -2.53 -1.59
N ASP A 119 -22.80 -2.28 -1.39
CA ASP A 119 -22.13 -2.54 -0.12
C ASP A 119 -22.44 -1.45 0.92
N HIS A 120 -22.16 -1.72 2.20
CA HIS A 120 -22.47 -0.80 3.29
C HIS A 120 -21.67 0.50 3.23
N ALA A 121 -20.43 0.47 2.70
CA ALA A 121 -19.63 1.70 2.57
C ALA A 121 -20.15 2.63 1.46
N THR A 122 -20.92 2.09 0.52
CA THR A 122 -21.73 2.87 -0.42
C THR A 122 -23.06 3.31 0.20
N MET A 123 -23.72 2.44 0.98
CA MET A 123 -25.06 2.71 1.51
C MET A 123 -25.08 3.69 2.69
N VAL A 124 -24.06 3.68 3.56
CA VAL A 124 -23.99 4.61 4.70
C VAL A 124 -24.00 6.07 4.25
N PRO A 125 -23.13 6.56 3.34
CA PRO A 125 -23.22 7.92 2.86
C PRO A 125 -24.55 8.20 2.13
N LEU A 126 -25.06 7.25 1.35
CA LEU A 126 -26.38 7.41 0.68
C LEU A 126 -27.51 7.60 1.69
N HIS A 127 -27.49 6.92 2.82
CA HIS A 127 -28.49 7.05 3.88
C HIS A 127 -28.65 8.51 4.33
N PHE A 128 -27.56 9.20 4.62
CA PHE A 128 -27.59 10.60 5.06
C PHE A 128 -27.91 11.57 3.93
N ILE A 129 -27.53 11.27 2.71
CA ILE A 129 -27.88 12.06 1.54
C ILE A 129 -29.40 11.96 1.28
N GLU A 130 -29.96 10.74 1.31
CA GLU A 130 -31.39 10.50 1.18
C GLU A 130 -32.22 11.19 2.29
N GLU A 131 -31.71 11.14 3.54
CA GLU A 131 -32.31 11.86 4.68
C GLU A 131 -32.39 13.35 4.37
N ALA A 132 -31.30 13.98 3.93
CA ALA A 132 -31.26 15.40 3.62
C ALA A 132 -32.19 15.81 2.46
N TYR A 133 -32.24 15.01 1.39
CA TYR A 133 -33.16 15.26 0.27
C TYR A 133 -34.62 15.13 0.69
N ARG A 134 -34.97 14.14 1.51
CA ARG A 134 -36.31 13.93 2.06
C ARG A 134 -36.72 15.09 2.98
N GLU A 135 -35.82 15.54 3.85
CA GLU A 135 -36.10 16.69 4.75
C GLU A 135 -36.29 18.01 3.98
N ALA A 136 -35.53 18.17 2.89
CA ALA A 136 -35.66 19.32 2.00
C ALA A 136 -36.91 19.26 1.06
N GLY A 137 -37.62 18.12 1.05
CA GLY A 137 -38.76 17.90 0.14
C GLY A 137 -38.32 17.87 -1.34
N ARG A 138 -37.13 17.38 -1.64
CA ARG A 138 -36.52 17.33 -2.98
C ARG A 138 -36.37 15.90 -3.45
N ASP A 139 -36.51 15.69 -4.75
CA ASP A 139 -36.21 14.41 -5.38
C ASP A 139 -34.68 14.26 -5.61
N MET A 140 -34.17 13.04 -5.46
CA MET A 140 -32.77 12.69 -5.82
C MET A 140 -32.69 12.42 -7.32
N ASP A 141 -32.41 13.45 -8.11
CA ASP A 141 -32.27 13.34 -9.56
C ASP A 141 -30.87 12.97 -10.04
N PHE A 142 -29.88 12.94 -9.13
CA PHE A 142 -28.51 12.57 -9.49
C PHE A 142 -28.39 11.09 -9.86
N ARG A 143 -27.36 10.78 -10.63
CA ARG A 143 -26.91 9.43 -10.94
C ARG A 143 -25.63 9.12 -10.18
N VAL A 144 -25.33 7.84 -9.99
CA VAL A 144 -24.17 7.38 -9.22
C VAL A 144 -23.13 6.76 -10.13
N VAL A 145 -21.85 6.96 -9.79
CA VAL A 145 -20.71 6.18 -10.27
C VAL A 145 -20.08 5.52 -9.05
N ARG A 146 -20.20 4.20 -8.92
CA ARG A 146 -19.59 3.43 -7.83
C ARG A 146 -18.26 2.85 -8.28
N ILE A 147 -17.21 3.04 -7.48
CA ILE A 147 -15.85 2.60 -7.80
C ILE A 147 -15.31 1.78 -6.64
N GLY A 148 -14.86 0.56 -6.91
CA GLY A 148 -14.12 -0.28 -5.96
C GLY A 148 -12.66 0.15 -5.87
N LEU A 149 -12.02 -0.17 -4.76
CA LEU A 149 -10.58 0.00 -4.58
C LEU A 149 -9.83 -1.20 -5.17
N SER A 150 -8.50 -1.14 -5.18
CA SER A 150 -7.66 -2.23 -5.70
C SER A 150 -6.33 -2.36 -4.96
N GLY A 151 -5.58 -3.43 -5.26
CA GLY A 151 -4.20 -3.60 -4.83
C GLY A 151 -3.18 -2.80 -5.65
N LEU A 152 -3.60 -1.98 -6.61
CA LEU A 152 -2.72 -1.10 -7.38
C LEU A 152 -2.09 0.00 -6.52
N SER A 153 -1.07 0.67 -7.07
CA SER A 153 -0.32 1.71 -6.39
C SER A 153 -1.17 2.93 -5.97
N PRO A 154 -0.72 3.73 -4.99
CA PRO A 154 -1.33 5.02 -4.65
C PRO A 154 -1.49 5.93 -5.86
N THR A 155 -0.49 5.96 -6.74
CA THR A 155 -0.50 6.78 -7.96
C THR A 155 -1.56 6.32 -8.96
N ALA A 156 -1.86 5.02 -9.06
CA ALA A 156 -2.95 4.51 -9.90
C ALA A 156 -4.32 5.00 -9.44
N HIS A 157 -4.57 4.98 -8.12
CA HIS A 157 -5.80 5.52 -7.54
C HIS A 157 -5.93 7.03 -7.77
N TYR A 158 -4.84 7.78 -7.54
CA TYR A 158 -4.81 9.21 -7.83
C TYR A 158 -5.08 9.51 -9.31
N ARG A 159 -4.43 8.77 -10.23
CA ARG A 159 -4.67 8.90 -11.69
C ARG A 159 -6.12 8.65 -12.06
N LEU A 160 -6.79 7.65 -11.48
CA LEU A 160 -8.23 7.47 -11.74
C LEU A 160 -9.03 8.68 -11.26
N GLY A 161 -8.66 9.29 -10.14
CA GLY A 161 -9.24 10.56 -9.68
C GLY A 161 -9.09 11.69 -10.70
N THR A 162 -7.90 11.86 -11.27
CA THR A 162 -7.69 12.89 -12.34
C THR A 162 -8.52 12.60 -13.59
N LEU A 163 -8.75 11.32 -13.92
CA LEU A 163 -9.64 10.95 -15.00
C LEU A 163 -11.09 11.27 -14.71
N ILE A 164 -11.55 11.10 -13.47
CA ILE A 164 -12.91 11.48 -13.04
C ILE A 164 -13.12 12.98 -13.25
N GLN A 165 -12.17 13.84 -12.83
CA GLN A 165 -12.22 15.29 -13.07
C GLN A 165 -12.30 15.58 -14.57
N ARG A 166 -11.41 14.99 -15.39
CA ARG A 166 -11.37 15.19 -16.84
C ARG A 166 -12.67 14.75 -17.53
N VAL A 167 -13.22 13.61 -17.14
CA VAL A 167 -14.49 13.11 -17.70
C VAL A 167 -15.66 14.00 -17.31
N ALA A 168 -15.69 14.48 -16.06
CA ALA A 168 -16.70 15.44 -15.61
C ALA A 168 -16.69 16.72 -16.47
N ASP A 169 -15.50 17.26 -16.78
CA ASP A 169 -15.31 18.42 -17.64
C ASP A 169 -15.80 18.15 -19.08
N VAL A 170 -15.38 17.02 -19.67
CA VAL A 170 -15.73 16.64 -21.05
C VAL A 170 -17.23 16.45 -21.22
N LEU A 171 -17.89 15.83 -20.23
CA LEU A 171 -19.33 15.60 -20.26
C LEU A 171 -20.15 16.82 -19.80
N GLY A 172 -19.49 17.85 -19.26
CA GLY A 172 -20.16 19.01 -18.67
C GLY A 172 -21.00 18.64 -17.44
N ARG A 173 -20.64 17.58 -16.69
CA ARG A 173 -21.37 17.10 -15.53
C ARG A 173 -20.98 17.88 -14.28
N ARG A 174 -21.97 18.23 -13.49
CA ARG A 174 -21.77 18.76 -12.11
C ARG A 174 -21.63 17.55 -11.16
N VAL A 175 -20.43 17.32 -10.67
CA VAL A 175 -20.05 16.13 -9.91
C VAL A 175 -19.78 16.47 -8.47
N THR A 176 -20.26 15.65 -7.56
CA THR A 176 -19.79 15.61 -6.16
C THR A 176 -19.12 14.26 -5.92
N TYR A 177 -17.97 14.29 -5.26
CA TYR A 177 -17.20 13.10 -4.93
C TYR A 177 -17.39 12.73 -3.44
N VAL A 178 -17.64 11.46 -3.15
CA VAL A 178 -17.68 10.90 -1.79
C VAL A 178 -16.65 9.78 -1.68
N ALA A 179 -15.60 10.03 -0.92
CA ALA A 179 -14.60 9.04 -0.56
C ALA A 179 -15.02 8.33 0.71
N SER A 180 -15.56 7.13 0.58
CA SER A 180 -15.93 6.30 1.72
C SER A 180 -14.72 5.54 2.24
N GLY A 181 -14.43 5.64 3.55
CA GLY A 181 -13.30 4.99 4.17
C GLY A 181 -13.19 5.28 5.66
N ASP A 182 -13.04 4.22 6.46
CA ASP A 182 -12.66 4.36 7.86
C ASP A 182 -11.14 4.59 7.95
N LEU A 183 -10.71 5.24 9.01
CA LEU A 183 -9.30 5.40 9.32
C LEU A 183 -8.76 4.12 10.00
N SER A 184 -7.83 4.24 10.94
CA SER A 184 -7.27 3.06 11.61
C SER A 184 -8.33 2.23 12.32
N HIS A 185 -8.20 0.92 12.26
CA HIS A 185 -9.00 -0.02 13.06
C HIS A 185 -8.30 -0.47 14.35
N LYS A 186 -7.16 0.16 14.72
CA LYS A 186 -6.32 -0.28 15.84
C LYS A 186 -6.05 0.82 16.86
N LEU A 187 -7.11 1.54 17.26
CA LEU A 187 -6.97 2.67 18.20
C LEU A 187 -7.04 2.27 19.66
N THR A 188 -7.70 1.17 20.02
CA THR A 188 -7.92 0.77 21.42
C THR A 188 -7.69 -0.72 21.64
N LYS A 189 -7.21 -1.10 22.84
CA LYS A 189 -6.95 -2.51 23.17
C LYS A 189 -8.22 -3.37 23.17
N ASP A 190 -9.33 -2.76 23.57
CA ASP A 190 -10.63 -3.42 23.67
C ASP A 190 -11.45 -3.32 22.37
N GLY A 191 -10.89 -2.69 21.35
CA GLY A 191 -11.50 -2.60 20.02
C GLY A 191 -11.44 -3.93 19.26
N PRO A 192 -12.22 -4.08 18.18
CA PRO A 192 -12.37 -5.35 17.47
C PRO A 192 -11.07 -5.86 16.84
N TYR A 193 -10.10 -4.97 16.61
CA TYR A 193 -8.80 -5.31 15.99
C TYR A 193 -7.61 -5.08 16.93
N GLY A 194 -7.88 -4.70 18.21
CA GLY A 194 -6.84 -4.39 19.20
C GLY A 194 -6.17 -3.03 18.97
N PHE A 195 -5.00 -2.85 19.57
CA PHE A 195 -4.22 -1.61 19.51
C PHE A 195 -2.89 -1.84 18.79
N ALA A 196 -2.51 -0.90 17.96
CA ALA A 196 -1.16 -0.75 17.44
C ALA A 196 -0.75 0.74 17.48
N PRO A 197 0.51 1.08 17.83
CA PRO A 197 0.95 2.48 17.89
C PRO A 197 0.83 3.21 16.54
N GLU A 198 0.89 2.47 15.45
CA GLU A 198 0.71 2.98 14.08
C GLU A 198 -0.73 3.47 13.83
N GLY A 199 -1.71 2.97 14.59
CA GLY A 199 -3.10 3.39 14.44
C GLY A 199 -3.33 4.88 14.69
N PRO A 200 -3.04 5.41 15.90
CA PRO A 200 -3.14 6.83 16.17
C PRO A 200 -2.22 7.71 15.30
N GLU A 201 -1.06 7.19 14.89
CA GLU A 201 -0.14 7.89 13.99
C GLU A 201 -0.74 8.07 12.61
N PHE A 202 -1.30 7.01 12.04
CA PHE A 202 -2.01 7.04 10.75
C PHE A 202 -3.15 8.05 10.79
N ASP A 203 -4.02 7.97 11.81
CA ASP A 203 -5.18 8.86 11.95
C ASP A 203 -4.76 10.33 12.04
N ARG A 204 -3.68 10.63 12.77
CA ARG A 204 -3.14 11.97 12.87
C ARG A 204 -2.69 12.50 11.51
N ILE A 205 -1.94 11.71 10.73
CA ILE A 205 -1.44 12.13 9.41
C ILE A 205 -2.62 12.40 8.47
N VAL A 206 -3.65 11.55 8.47
CA VAL A 206 -4.83 11.73 7.62
C VAL A 206 -5.63 12.97 8.05
N CYS A 207 -5.87 13.15 9.35
CA CYS A 207 -6.58 14.32 9.87
C CYS A 207 -5.82 15.63 9.58
N ASP A 208 -4.50 15.65 9.70
CA ASP A 208 -3.65 16.81 9.36
C ASP A 208 -3.75 17.12 7.84
N ALA A 209 -3.74 16.10 6.99
CA ALA A 209 -3.96 16.25 5.55
C ALA A 209 -5.36 16.81 5.23
N PHE A 210 -6.37 16.37 5.95
CA PHE A 210 -7.76 16.87 5.78
C PHE A 210 -7.91 18.32 6.26
N LEU A 211 -7.27 18.69 7.36
CA LEU A 211 -7.30 20.06 7.90
C LEU A 211 -6.55 21.05 7.00
N SER A 212 -5.39 20.66 6.50
CA SER A 212 -4.56 21.54 5.66
C SER A 212 -5.00 21.56 4.20
N GLY A 213 -5.67 20.50 3.74
CA GLY A 213 -5.92 20.21 2.34
C GLY A 213 -4.66 19.83 1.57
N ASP A 214 -3.54 19.58 2.23
CA ASP A 214 -2.33 19.02 1.61
C ASP A 214 -2.46 17.50 1.53
N PHE A 215 -2.64 16.96 0.33
CA PHE A 215 -2.84 15.54 0.10
C PHE A 215 -1.56 14.78 -0.23
N LEU A 216 -0.39 15.44 -0.28
CA LEU A 216 0.88 14.76 -0.52
C LEU A 216 1.16 13.68 0.52
N PRO A 217 0.91 13.88 1.83
CA PRO A 217 1.10 12.84 2.84
C PRO A 217 0.24 11.58 2.61
N LEU A 218 -0.94 11.71 1.97
CA LEU A 218 -1.77 10.55 1.64
C LEU A 218 -1.15 9.67 0.53
N LEU A 219 -0.46 10.29 -0.46
CA LEU A 219 0.26 9.56 -1.48
C LEU A 219 1.57 8.98 -0.96
N ALA A 220 2.24 9.71 -0.07
CA ALA A 220 3.54 9.34 0.50
C ALA A 220 3.41 8.42 1.75
N MET A 221 2.20 8.03 2.12
CA MET A 221 1.96 7.15 3.26
C MET A 221 2.73 5.84 3.13
N SER A 222 3.51 5.49 4.16
CA SER A 222 4.22 4.22 4.20
C SER A 222 3.25 3.04 4.13
N PRO A 223 3.45 2.07 3.22
CA PRO A 223 2.64 0.86 3.17
C PRO A 223 2.63 0.12 4.51
N HIS A 224 3.76 0.04 5.19
CA HIS A 224 3.87 -0.57 6.52
C HIS A 224 2.98 0.14 7.56
N LEU A 225 2.99 1.48 7.59
CA LEU A 225 2.15 2.25 8.49
C LEU A 225 0.65 2.00 8.23
N ALA A 226 0.22 2.02 6.96
CA ALA A 226 -1.15 1.77 6.57
C ALA A 226 -1.61 0.34 6.92
N GLU A 227 -0.79 -0.68 6.63
CA GLU A 227 -1.07 -2.07 6.97
C GLU A 227 -1.15 -2.30 8.49
N ARG A 228 -0.21 -1.75 9.26
CA ARG A 228 -0.20 -1.85 10.72
C ARG A 228 -1.36 -1.12 11.38
N ALA A 229 -1.82 -0.02 10.80
CA ALA A 229 -3.03 0.69 11.21
C ALA A 229 -4.30 -0.09 10.86
N ALA A 230 -4.25 -1.05 9.93
CA ALA A 230 -5.38 -1.82 9.42
C ALA A 230 -6.52 -0.92 8.91
N GLU A 231 -6.17 0.13 8.16
CA GLU A 231 -7.10 1.10 7.59
C GLU A 231 -7.84 0.53 6.37
N CYS A 232 -8.91 1.20 5.94
CA CYS A 232 -9.58 0.87 4.68
C CYS A 232 -9.87 2.08 3.78
N GLY A 233 -9.60 3.31 4.22
CA GLY A 233 -9.98 4.53 3.53
C GLY A 233 -8.90 5.16 2.64
N LEU A 234 -7.63 4.87 2.88
CA LEU A 234 -6.50 5.59 2.27
C LEU A 234 -6.58 5.65 0.74
N ARG A 235 -6.85 4.52 0.09
CA ARG A 235 -6.97 4.46 -1.39
C ARG A 235 -8.15 5.26 -1.92
N SER A 236 -9.25 5.29 -1.18
CA SER A 236 -10.41 6.13 -1.47
C SER A 236 -10.04 7.62 -1.41
N PHE A 237 -9.28 8.01 -0.39
CA PHE A 237 -8.80 9.39 -0.21
C PHE A 237 -7.77 9.79 -1.27
N GLN A 238 -6.89 8.87 -1.69
CA GLN A 238 -5.95 9.10 -2.79
C GLN A 238 -6.67 9.35 -4.12
N MET A 239 -7.74 8.61 -4.39
CA MET A 239 -8.57 8.83 -5.58
C MET A 239 -9.31 10.18 -5.51
N MET A 240 -9.87 10.53 -4.35
CA MET A 240 -10.48 11.84 -4.11
C MET A 240 -9.49 12.99 -4.32
N ALA A 241 -8.27 12.83 -3.82
CA ALA A 241 -7.20 13.83 -4.02
C ALA A 241 -6.90 14.06 -5.51
N GLY A 242 -6.90 12.99 -6.31
CA GLY A 242 -6.79 13.08 -7.76
C GLY A 242 -7.96 13.78 -8.45
N ALA A 243 -9.21 13.60 -7.94
CA ALA A 243 -10.38 14.31 -8.46
C ALA A 243 -10.33 15.82 -8.18
N LEU A 244 -9.49 16.24 -7.23
CA LEU A 244 -9.22 17.65 -6.90
C LEU A 244 -7.82 18.11 -7.37
N ASP A 245 -7.21 17.36 -8.30
CA ASP A 245 -5.87 17.68 -8.82
C ASP A 245 -5.79 19.11 -9.34
N GLN A 246 -4.71 19.81 -8.95
CA GLN A 246 -4.42 21.20 -9.33
C GLN A 246 -5.56 22.20 -9.05
N THR A 247 -6.52 21.86 -8.21
CA THR A 247 -7.66 22.70 -7.87
C THR A 247 -7.45 23.33 -6.49
N GLU A 248 -7.59 24.65 -6.37
CA GLU A 248 -7.60 25.33 -5.08
C GLU A 248 -8.87 24.98 -4.32
N ILE A 249 -8.73 24.59 -3.03
CA ILE A 249 -9.83 24.13 -2.21
C ILE A 249 -9.85 24.84 -0.86
N HIS A 250 -11.03 24.93 -0.28
CA HIS A 250 -11.25 25.20 1.13
C HIS A 250 -11.47 23.87 1.86
N PRO A 251 -10.51 23.40 2.67
CA PRO A 251 -10.64 22.16 3.43
C PRO A 251 -11.30 22.41 4.78
N GLU A 252 -12.11 21.47 5.23
CA GLU A 252 -12.75 21.47 6.55
C GLU A 252 -12.76 20.04 7.11
N LEU A 253 -12.15 19.83 8.28
CA LEU A 253 -12.36 18.62 9.07
C LEU A 253 -13.59 18.86 9.95
N LEU A 254 -14.70 18.22 9.63
CA LEU A 254 -16.00 18.43 10.31
C LEU A 254 -16.09 17.65 11.62
N SER A 255 -15.52 16.43 11.67
CA SER A 255 -15.42 15.63 12.89
C SER A 255 -14.30 14.60 12.80
N TYR A 256 -13.82 14.17 13.98
CA TYR A 256 -13.01 12.97 14.16
C TYR A 256 -13.38 12.34 15.51
N GLU A 257 -13.72 11.04 15.50
CA GLU A 257 -14.06 10.24 16.68
C GLU A 257 -13.52 8.81 16.50
N GLY A 258 -13.30 8.10 17.61
CA GLY A 258 -12.77 6.73 17.57
C GLY A 258 -13.15 5.87 18.79
N PRO A 259 -14.40 5.95 19.33
CA PRO A 259 -14.73 5.30 20.60
C PRO A 259 -14.75 3.78 20.53
N PHE A 260 -14.93 3.22 19.33
CA PHE A 260 -15.01 1.76 19.11
C PHE A 260 -13.69 1.15 18.68
N GLY A 261 -12.58 1.87 18.77
CA GLY A 261 -11.27 1.41 18.31
C GLY A 261 -11.04 1.57 16.80
N VAL A 262 -11.97 2.21 16.11
CA VAL A 262 -11.91 2.56 14.68
C VAL A 262 -12.02 4.08 14.54
N GLY A 263 -11.14 4.68 13.74
CA GLY A 263 -11.14 6.13 13.49
C GLY A 263 -12.19 6.55 12.45
N TYR A 264 -13.04 7.48 12.82
CA TYR A 264 -14.10 8.03 11.98
C TYR A 264 -13.86 9.51 11.75
N ALA A 265 -13.39 9.87 10.56
CA ALA A 265 -13.21 11.27 10.16
C ALA A 265 -14.23 11.66 9.09
N VAL A 266 -14.83 12.83 9.25
CA VAL A 266 -15.68 13.46 8.22
C VAL A 266 -15.01 14.75 7.81
N ALA A 267 -14.73 14.91 6.51
CA ALA A 267 -14.09 16.10 5.96
C ALA A 267 -14.78 16.57 4.67
N ALA A 268 -14.71 17.86 4.43
CA ALA A 268 -15.26 18.52 3.24
C ALA A 268 -14.18 19.32 2.54
N PHE A 269 -14.16 19.26 1.21
CA PHE A 269 -13.20 19.96 0.35
C PHE A 269 -13.99 20.69 -0.73
N THR A 270 -14.08 22.02 -0.61
CA THR A 270 -14.84 22.85 -1.54
C THR A 270 -13.88 23.59 -2.46
N PRO A 271 -13.93 23.36 -3.79
CA PRO A 271 -13.19 24.16 -4.75
C PRO A 271 -13.50 25.66 -4.62
N CYS A 272 -12.46 26.50 -4.53
CA CYS A 272 -12.61 27.95 -4.30
C CYS A 272 -11.94 28.83 -5.38
N GLY A 273 -11.27 28.23 -6.36
CA GLY A 273 -10.63 28.90 -7.49
C GLY A 273 -10.99 28.25 -8.83
N PRO A 274 -10.51 28.80 -9.96
CA PRO A 274 -10.65 28.17 -11.24
C PRO A 274 -10.01 26.76 -11.26
N GLU A 275 -10.57 25.84 -12.04
CA GLU A 275 -10.02 24.50 -12.19
C GLU A 275 -8.59 24.57 -12.73
N ARG A 276 -7.74 23.65 -12.21
CA ARG A 276 -6.32 23.52 -12.59
C ARG A 276 -5.50 24.81 -12.54
N SER A 277 -5.90 25.73 -11.67
CA SER A 277 -5.20 26.99 -11.46
C SER A 277 -4.14 26.95 -10.36
N CYS A 278 -4.03 25.83 -9.64
CA CYS A 278 -3.14 25.68 -8.50
C CYS A 278 -2.06 24.59 -8.74
N PRO A 279 -0.98 24.88 -9.50
CA PRO A 279 0.07 23.89 -9.80
C PRO A 279 0.75 23.31 -8.54
N LYS A 280 0.67 23.98 -7.40
CA LYS A 280 1.20 23.46 -6.12
C LYS A 280 0.47 22.19 -5.65
N ARG A 281 -0.71 21.94 -6.18
CA ARG A 281 -1.54 20.77 -5.88
C ARG A 281 -1.44 19.67 -6.93
N ASP A 282 -0.47 19.73 -7.83
CA ASP A 282 -0.08 18.63 -8.71
C ASP A 282 0.73 17.60 -7.89
N TYR A 283 0.02 16.92 -7.00
CA TYR A 283 0.64 16.02 -6.02
C TYR A 283 1.28 14.79 -6.67
N LEU A 284 0.73 14.31 -7.80
CA LEU A 284 1.32 13.20 -8.53
C LEU A 284 2.73 13.54 -9.00
N ASN A 285 2.88 14.69 -9.69
CA ASN A 285 4.18 15.13 -10.19
C ASN A 285 5.17 15.45 -9.05
N VAL A 286 4.69 16.04 -7.95
CA VAL A 286 5.52 16.31 -6.75
C VAL A 286 6.01 14.98 -6.15
N TYR A 287 5.11 14.02 -5.98
CA TYR A 287 5.42 12.69 -5.43
C TYR A 287 6.39 11.90 -6.30
N GLU A 288 6.13 11.85 -7.63
CA GLU A 288 6.99 11.12 -8.57
C GLU A 288 8.40 11.73 -8.63
N LYS A 289 8.51 13.07 -8.63
CA LYS A 289 9.81 13.75 -8.57
C LYS A 289 10.56 13.49 -7.27
N ALA A 290 9.86 13.52 -6.13
CA ALA A 290 10.46 13.22 -4.84
C ALA A 290 10.97 11.77 -4.79
N ARG A 291 10.18 10.81 -5.25
CA ARG A 291 10.61 9.39 -5.35
C ARG A 291 11.80 9.21 -6.30
N ALA A 292 11.77 9.82 -7.47
CA ALA A 292 12.87 9.73 -8.43
C ALA A 292 14.16 10.33 -7.86
N HIS A 293 14.05 11.43 -7.11
CA HIS A 293 15.19 12.03 -6.44
C HIS A 293 15.76 11.13 -5.35
N GLU A 294 14.91 10.62 -4.46
CA GLU A 294 15.30 9.67 -3.40
C GLU A 294 15.96 8.41 -3.97
N GLN A 295 15.39 7.86 -5.05
CA GLN A 295 15.98 6.71 -5.75
C GLN A 295 17.35 7.04 -6.34
N SER A 296 17.49 8.23 -6.94
CA SER A 296 18.76 8.69 -7.50
C SER A 296 19.83 8.88 -6.43
N GLU A 297 19.48 9.49 -5.30
CA GLU A 297 20.40 9.67 -4.16
C GLU A 297 20.82 8.31 -3.57
N ARG A 298 19.86 7.39 -3.39
CA ARG A 298 20.14 6.03 -2.92
C ARG A 298 21.12 5.30 -3.86
N ARG A 299 20.84 5.29 -5.16
CA ARG A 299 21.73 4.68 -6.17
C ARG A 299 23.12 5.31 -6.17
N ALA A 300 23.22 6.60 -5.93
CA ALA A 300 24.49 7.31 -5.84
C ALA A 300 25.28 6.96 -4.56
N SER A 301 24.59 6.57 -3.50
CA SER A 301 25.21 6.16 -2.23
C SER A 301 25.56 4.68 -2.15
N GLU A 302 25.04 3.85 -3.06
CA GLU A 302 25.34 2.41 -3.10
C GLU A 302 26.83 2.15 -3.23
N ASP A 303 27.35 1.26 -2.42
CA ASP A 303 28.74 0.84 -2.51
C ASP A 303 28.99 -0.12 -3.71
N PRO A 304 30.25 -0.44 -4.05
CA PRO A 304 30.57 -1.29 -5.20
C PRO A 304 29.94 -2.69 -5.16
N TYR A 305 29.67 -3.26 -3.97
CA TYR A 305 29.05 -4.58 -3.81
C TYR A 305 27.58 -4.54 -4.23
N VAL A 306 26.86 -3.56 -3.74
CA VAL A 306 25.44 -3.34 -4.07
C VAL A 306 25.27 -2.95 -5.54
N ARG A 307 26.12 -2.04 -6.05
CA ARG A 307 26.11 -1.66 -7.48
C ARG A 307 26.36 -2.84 -8.41
N LEU A 308 27.22 -3.78 -8.01
CA LEU A 308 27.48 -5.00 -8.78
C LEU A 308 26.26 -5.94 -8.75
N ALA A 309 25.63 -6.13 -7.60
CA ALA A 309 24.41 -6.93 -7.47
C ALA A 309 23.27 -6.34 -8.35
N ARG A 310 23.07 -5.03 -8.30
CA ARG A 310 22.11 -4.31 -9.13
C ARG A 310 22.39 -4.49 -10.62
N LEU A 311 23.63 -4.25 -11.04
CA LEU A 311 24.04 -4.41 -12.44
C LEU A 311 23.70 -5.81 -12.96
N SER A 312 24.05 -6.84 -12.19
CA SER A 312 23.83 -8.23 -12.56
C SER A 312 22.34 -8.54 -12.70
N LEU A 313 21.51 -8.11 -11.73
CA LEU A 313 20.08 -8.37 -11.73
C LEU A 313 19.39 -7.60 -12.87
N GLU A 314 19.67 -6.30 -13.02
CA GLU A 314 19.04 -5.47 -14.06
C GLU A 314 19.38 -6.00 -15.46
N THR A 315 20.65 -6.41 -15.72
CA THR A 315 21.06 -7.04 -16.97
C THR A 315 20.25 -8.32 -17.23
N HIS A 316 20.09 -9.14 -16.20
CA HIS A 316 19.35 -10.40 -16.36
C HIS A 316 17.85 -10.15 -16.65
N VAL A 317 17.22 -9.27 -15.90
CA VAL A 317 15.75 -9.03 -16.03
C VAL A 317 15.40 -8.30 -17.32
N ARG A 318 16.25 -7.35 -17.76
CA ARG A 318 16.01 -6.57 -18.99
C ARG A 318 16.33 -7.35 -20.26
N ASP A 319 17.48 -8.06 -20.27
CA ASP A 319 18.06 -8.59 -21.50
C ASP A 319 18.21 -10.12 -21.49
N GLY A 320 17.88 -10.81 -20.37
CA GLY A 320 18.14 -12.23 -20.19
C GLY A 320 19.66 -12.55 -20.13
N GLY A 321 20.49 -11.53 -20.04
CA GLY A 321 21.95 -11.61 -20.08
C GLY A 321 22.58 -12.00 -18.75
N ARG A 322 23.92 -12.09 -18.78
CA ARG A 322 24.77 -12.21 -17.59
C ARG A 322 25.91 -11.23 -17.70
N VAL A 323 26.25 -10.58 -16.61
CA VAL A 323 27.42 -9.70 -16.53
C VAL A 323 28.70 -10.51 -16.65
N ARG A 324 29.59 -10.14 -17.58
CA ARG A 324 30.93 -10.70 -17.75
C ARG A 324 31.94 -9.77 -17.08
N LEU A 325 32.61 -10.28 -16.08
CA LEU A 325 33.60 -9.52 -15.34
C LEU A 325 34.99 -9.70 -15.95
N PRO A 326 35.78 -8.63 -16.07
CA PRO A 326 35.49 -7.24 -15.80
C PRO A 326 34.88 -6.48 -16.99
N ASP A 327 34.66 -7.12 -18.14
CA ASP A 327 34.40 -6.48 -19.44
C ASP A 327 33.11 -5.63 -19.49
N ASP A 328 32.08 -6.06 -18.79
CA ASP A 328 30.72 -5.40 -18.80
C ASP A 328 30.55 -4.36 -17.68
N LEU A 329 31.60 -4.04 -16.92
CA LEU A 329 31.52 -3.04 -15.85
C LEU A 329 31.37 -1.62 -16.42
N PRO A 330 30.42 -0.82 -15.89
CA PRO A 330 30.34 0.60 -16.19
C PRO A 330 31.65 1.33 -15.83
N LYS A 331 32.00 2.36 -16.58
CA LYS A 331 33.29 3.10 -16.40
C LYS A 331 33.39 3.78 -15.03
N ASP A 332 32.26 4.07 -14.39
CA ASP A 332 32.16 4.70 -13.09
C ASP A 332 32.05 3.69 -11.94
N LEU A 333 32.06 2.39 -12.22
CA LEU A 333 32.08 1.32 -11.22
C LEU A 333 33.47 0.68 -11.18
N THR A 334 34.23 1.01 -10.14
CA THR A 334 35.50 0.37 -9.82
C THR A 334 35.28 -0.63 -8.69
N LEU A 335 35.56 -1.90 -8.94
CA LEU A 335 35.44 -2.92 -7.91
C LEU A 335 36.73 -2.94 -7.06
N PRO A 336 36.61 -3.03 -5.72
CA PRO A 336 37.73 -3.31 -4.83
C PRO A 336 38.41 -4.62 -5.23
N ASP A 337 39.74 -4.70 -5.09
CA ASP A 337 40.54 -5.89 -5.39
C ASP A 337 40.01 -7.13 -4.65
N GLU A 338 39.50 -6.96 -3.48
CA GLU A 338 38.88 -8.00 -2.65
C GLU A 338 37.77 -8.75 -3.40
N LEU A 339 36.90 -8.05 -4.13
CA LEU A 339 35.81 -8.68 -4.89
C LEU A 339 36.31 -9.65 -5.97
N ALA A 340 37.50 -9.38 -6.54
CA ALA A 340 38.12 -10.24 -7.58
C ALA A 340 38.97 -11.37 -6.99
N THR A 341 39.55 -11.16 -5.80
CA THR A 341 40.56 -12.08 -5.24
C THR A 341 40.05 -12.95 -4.09
N THR A 342 39.03 -12.53 -3.40
CA THR A 342 38.46 -13.26 -2.27
C THR A 342 37.35 -14.23 -2.73
N ARG A 343 37.27 -15.37 -2.04
CA ARG A 343 36.20 -16.34 -2.18
C ARG A 343 35.43 -16.38 -0.86
N ALA A 344 34.17 -15.99 -0.87
CA ALA A 344 33.30 -16.00 0.31
C ALA A 344 31.88 -16.35 -0.10
N GLY A 345 31.09 -16.88 0.84
CA GLY A 345 29.66 -16.95 0.70
C GLY A 345 29.05 -15.55 0.86
N CYS A 346 27.95 -15.28 0.21
CA CYS A 346 27.22 -14.04 0.39
C CYS A 346 25.72 -14.26 0.20
N PHE A 347 24.91 -13.36 0.78
CA PHE A 347 23.48 -13.27 0.51
C PHE A 347 23.20 -11.95 -0.20
N VAL A 348 22.24 -11.99 -1.14
CA VAL A 348 21.69 -10.79 -1.75
C VAL A 348 20.22 -10.71 -1.39
N SER A 349 19.84 -9.64 -0.71
CA SER A 349 18.47 -9.34 -0.35
C SER A 349 17.93 -8.22 -1.23
N LEU A 350 16.72 -8.41 -1.71
CA LEU A 350 15.95 -7.44 -2.48
C LEU A 350 14.77 -7.01 -1.62
N LYS A 351 14.58 -5.70 -1.50
CA LYS A 351 13.45 -5.11 -0.79
C LYS A 351 12.68 -4.20 -1.73
N LYS A 352 11.37 -4.12 -1.52
CA LYS A 352 10.47 -3.17 -2.20
C LYS A 352 9.53 -2.58 -1.17
N ASP A 353 9.43 -1.27 -1.13
CA ASP A 353 8.61 -0.52 -0.15
C ASP A 353 8.88 -0.90 1.32
N GLY A 354 10.14 -1.25 1.63
CA GLY A 354 10.59 -1.69 2.95
C GLY A 354 10.42 -3.19 3.22
N GLU A 355 9.64 -3.90 2.41
CA GLU A 355 9.36 -5.33 2.57
C GLU A 355 10.31 -6.21 1.77
N LEU A 356 10.57 -7.43 2.26
CA LEU A 356 11.38 -8.41 1.56
C LEU A 356 10.72 -8.81 0.24
N ARG A 357 11.46 -8.70 -0.88
CA ARG A 357 11.02 -9.07 -2.24
C ARG A 357 11.77 -10.28 -2.80
N GLY A 358 12.90 -10.62 -2.24
CA GLY A 358 13.69 -11.80 -2.57
C GLY A 358 14.97 -11.83 -1.76
N CYS A 359 15.44 -13.02 -1.40
CA CYS A 359 16.70 -13.19 -0.68
C CYS A 359 17.25 -14.60 -0.93
N ILE A 360 18.36 -14.69 -1.61
CA ILE A 360 19.09 -15.95 -1.83
C ILE A 360 20.58 -15.72 -1.58
N GLY A 361 21.24 -16.73 -1.07
CA GLY A 361 22.67 -16.71 -0.85
C GLY A 361 23.31 -18.08 -0.73
N THR A 362 24.61 -18.06 -0.57
CA THR A 362 25.46 -19.24 -0.40
C THR A 362 26.23 -19.13 0.92
N ILE A 363 26.26 -20.21 1.68
CA ILE A 363 26.98 -20.27 2.96
C ILE A 363 28.49 -20.35 2.74
N ALA A 364 28.89 -21.04 1.69
CA ALA A 364 30.28 -21.22 1.29
C ALA A 364 30.45 -20.76 -0.17
N PRO A 365 31.64 -20.34 -0.58
CA PRO A 365 31.87 -19.88 -1.94
C PRO A 365 31.65 -21.00 -2.98
N THR A 366 30.86 -20.72 -3.98
CA THR A 366 30.56 -21.65 -5.10
C THR A 366 31.18 -21.17 -6.42
N ARG A 367 31.68 -19.93 -6.44
CA ARG A 367 32.30 -19.29 -7.62
C ARG A 367 33.76 -19.03 -7.42
N GLU A 368 34.42 -18.58 -8.49
CA GLU A 368 35.87 -18.31 -8.48
C GLU A 368 36.24 -17.05 -7.71
N SER A 369 35.28 -16.08 -7.61
CA SER A 369 35.45 -14.84 -6.88
C SER A 369 34.15 -14.42 -6.17
N LEU A 370 34.28 -13.54 -5.17
CA LEU A 370 33.14 -12.93 -4.48
C LEU A 370 32.29 -12.09 -5.44
N ALA A 371 32.91 -11.42 -6.42
CA ALA A 371 32.16 -10.69 -7.44
C ALA A 371 31.22 -11.59 -8.24
N GLU A 372 31.71 -12.77 -8.67
CA GLU A 372 30.88 -13.76 -9.37
C GLU A 372 29.77 -14.35 -8.46
N GLU A 373 30.09 -14.54 -7.17
CA GLU A 373 29.15 -15.04 -6.18
C GLU A 373 27.98 -14.03 -5.99
N ILE A 374 28.29 -12.73 -5.85
CA ILE A 374 27.31 -11.65 -5.75
C ILE A 374 26.43 -11.62 -7.01
N CYS A 375 27.03 -11.63 -8.19
CA CYS A 375 26.30 -11.64 -9.45
C CYS A 375 25.31 -12.81 -9.55
N ALA A 376 25.74 -14.02 -9.19
CA ALA A 376 24.89 -15.20 -9.25
C ALA A 376 23.76 -15.16 -8.22
N ASN A 377 24.05 -14.72 -7.00
CA ASN A 377 23.07 -14.63 -5.92
C ASN A 377 22.04 -13.51 -6.15
N ALA A 378 22.45 -12.38 -6.74
CA ALA A 378 21.52 -11.31 -7.13
C ALA A 378 20.46 -11.80 -8.12
N VAL A 379 20.88 -12.51 -9.17
CA VAL A 379 19.94 -13.12 -10.11
C VAL A 379 19.06 -14.17 -9.41
N SER A 380 19.68 -15.03 -8.58
CA SER A 380 18.92 -16.06 -7.87
C SER A 380 17.88 -15.50 -6.92
N ALA A 381 18.18 -14.41 -6.20
CA ALA A 381 17.24 -13.73 -5.32
C ALA A 381 16.03 -13.17 -6.09
N ALA A 382 16.23 -12.75 -7.35
CA ALA A 382 15.18 -12.19 -8.17
C ALA A 382 14.27 -13.24 -8.83
N VAL A 383 14.82 -14.40 -9.24
CA VAL A 383 14.07 -15.33 -10.10
C VAL A 383 13.95 -16.75 -9.55
N HIS A 384 14.70 -17.09 -8.50
CA HIS A 384 14.71 -18.44 -7.93
C HIS A 384 14.27 -18.51 -6.46
N ASP A 385 13.90 -17.41 -5.84
CA ASP A 385 13.31 -17.43 -4.48
C ASP A 385 11.88 -17.99 -4.55
N PRO A 386 11.62 -19.19 -3.99
CA PRO A 386 10.31 -19.84 -4.13
C PRO A 386 9.17 -19.13 -3.40
N ARG A 387 9.49 -18.15 -2.56
CA ARG A 387 8.49 -17.36 -1.82
C ARG A 387 7.83 -16.29 -2.69
N PHE A 388 8.45 -15.91 -3.80
CA PHE A 388 8.06 -14.78 -4.64
C PHE A 388 8.01 -15.16 -6.12
N ALA A 389 7.14 -14.48 -6.87
CA ALA A 389 7.20 -14.54 -8.32
C ALA A 389 8.48 -13.87 -8.84
N PRO A 390 9.02 -14.26 -10.01
CA PRO A 390 10.17 -13.59 -10.59
C PRO A 390 9.99 -12.07 -10.69
N VAL A 391 11.07 -11.33 -10.40
CA VAL A 391 11.11 -9.87 -10.51
C VAL A 391 10.91 -9.46 -11.96
N ARG A 392 10.08 -8.44 -12.18
CA ARG A 392 9.75 -7.89 -13.49
C ARG A 392 10.52 -6.60 -13.75
N ALA A 393 10.63 -6.23 -15.03
CA ALA A 393 11.39 -5.04 -15.44
C ALA A 393 10.82 -3.73 -14.86
N ASP A 394 9.51 -3.67 -14.64
CA ASP A 394 8.82 -2.52 -14.05
C ASP A 394 9.04 -2.36 -12.53
N GLU A 395 9.58 -3.38 -11.86
CA GLU A 395 9.93 -3.33 -10.43
C GLU A 395 11.37 -2.85 -10.17
N LEU A 396 12.26 -2.92 -11.16
CA LEU A 396 13.72 -2.73 -10.98
C LEU A 396 14.09 -1.39 -10.34
N ASP A 397 13.37 -0.32 -10.70
CA ASP A 397 13.64 1.01 -10.20
C ASP A 397 13.23 1.20 -8.72
N GLU A 398 12.35 0.35 -8.22
CA GLU A 398 11.84 0.39 -6.84
C GLU A 398 12.63 -0.51 -5.88
N LEU A 399 13.50 -1.39 -6.41
CA LEU A 399 14.25 -2.32 -5.60
C LEU A 399 15.40 -1.64 -4.83
N VAL A 400 15.50 -2.03 -3.57
CA VAL A 400 16.63 -1.76 -2.68
C VAL A 400 17.41 -3.06 -2.50
N TYR A 401 18.72 -2.98 -2.53
CA TYR A 401 19.60 -4.13 -2.47
C TYR A 401 20.45 -4.07 -1.20
N ASP A 402 20.58 -5.21 -0.53
CA ASP A 402 21.61 -5.43 0.49
C ASP A 402 22.46 -6.62 0.07
N VAL A 403 23.77 -6.54 0.32
CA VAL A 403 24.71 -7.63 0.12
C VAL A 403 25.39 -7.96 1.44
N ASP A 404 25.12 -9.15 1.96
CA ASP A 404 25.72 -9.65 3.19
C ASP A 404 26.88 -10.60 2.83
N VAL A 405 28.12 -10.20 3.10
CA VAL A 405 29.32 -11.03 2.88
C VAL A 405 29.66 -11.77 4.15
N LEU A 406 29.81 -13.10 4.07
CA LEU A 406 30.06 -13.96 5.21
C LEU A 406 31.56 -14.16 5.42
N SER A 407 32.02 -14.03 6.67
CA SER A 407 33.32 -14.51 7.08
C SER A 407 33.41 -16.05 7.02
N PRO A 408 34.58 -16.66 6.98
CA PRO A 408 34.71 -18.08 7.24
C PRO A 408 34.07 -18.47 8.57
N SER A 409 33.28 -19.55 8.58
CA SER A 409 32.70 -20.04 9.81
C SER A 409 33.73 -20.71 10.71
N GLU A 410 33.55 -20.58 12.01
CA GLU A 410 34.36 -21.25 13.04
C GLU A 410 33.51 -22.08 13.98
N PRO A 411 33.90 -23.31 14.32
CA PRO A 411 33.16 -24.12 15.27
C PRO A 411 33.20 -23.51 16.67
N ILE A 412 32.08 -23.65 17.41
CA ILE A 412 31.96 -23.20 18.79
C ILE A 412 31.51 -24.35 19.69
N GLU A 413 31.86 -24.26 20.98
CA GLU A 413 31.57 -25.31 21.95
C GLU A 413 30.14 -25.19 22.52
N GLY A 414 29.57 -23.97 22.54
CA GLY A 414 28.23 -23.74 23.06
C GLY A 414 27.65 -22.39 22.74
N PRO A 415 26.35 -22.19 23.06
CA PRO A 415 25.60 -20.96 22.76
C PRO A 415 26.17 -19.70 23.43
N GLU A 416 26.91 -19.85 24.54
CA GLU A 416 27.55 -18.75 25.28
C GLU A 416 28.63 -18.01 24.48
N GLN A 417 29.07 -18.60 23.35
CA GLN A 417 30.01 -17.99 22.41
C GLN A 417 29.33 -17.23 21.27
N LEU A 418 27.99 -17.10 21.31
CA LEU A 418 27.20 -16.37 20.35
C LEU A 418 26.76 -15.01 20.92
N ASP A 419 26.55 -14.09 19.99
CA ASP A 419 25.89 -12.80 20.21
C ASP A 419 24.97 -12.59 18.99
N VAL A 420 23.66 -12.57 19.22
CA VAL A 420 22.63 -12.51 18.17
C VAL A 420 22.77 -11.31 17.24
N ARG A 421 23.39 -10.23 17.70
CA ARG A 421 23.62 -9.03 16.89
C ARG A 421 24.92 -9.07 16.11
N ARG A 422 25.90 -9.83 16.56
CA ARG A 422 27.22 -9.87 15.98
C ARG A 422 27.46 -11.11 15.12
N TYR A 423 27.02 -12.27 15.60
CA TYR A 423 27.32 -13.54 14.95
C TYR A 423 26.09 -14.16 14.32
N GLY A 424 26.22 -14.58 13.05
CA GLY A 424 25.33 -15.58 12.50
C GLY A 424 25.66 -16.96 13.05
N VAL A 425 24.68 -17.85 13.04
CA VAL A 425 24.83 -19.23 13.50
C VAL A 425 24.57 -20.22 12.38
N ILE A 426 25.36 -21.27 12.33
CA ILE A 426 25.11 -22.47 11.51
C ILE A 426 24.91 -23.63 12.47
N VAL A 427 23.78 -24.34 12.29
CA VAL A 427 23.51 -25.62 12.93
C VAL A 427 23.72 -26.70 11.89
N SER A 428 24.57 -27.68 12.17
CA SER A 428 24.88 -28.76 11.24
C SER A 428 24.84 -30.12 11.91
N THR A 429 24.59 -31.19 11.14
CA THR A 429 24.52 -32.58 11.58
C THR A 429 25.57 -33.44 10.86
N ASP A 430 25.86 -34.61 11.40
CA ASP A 430 26.83 -35.55 10.83
C ASP A 430 26.40 -36.12 9.45
N ASP A 431 25.06 -36.11 9.18
CA ASP A 431 24.50 -36.54 7.89
C ASP A 431 24.51 -35.43 6.81
N GLY A 432 25.06 -34.24 7.14
CA GLY A 432 25.23 -33.13 6.22
C GLY A 432 24.11 -32.14 6.11
N ARG A 433 23.03 -32.29 6.91
CA ARG A 433 22.00 -31.24 7.00
C ARG A 433 22.59 -30.00 7.67
N ARG A 434 22.27 -28.82 7.14
CA ARG A 434 22.74 -27.54 7.64
C ARG A 434 21.62 -26.50 7.57
N GLY A 435 21.50 -25.72 8.62
CA GLY A 435 20.65 -24.51 8.62
C GLY A 435 21.43 -23.32 9.13
N LEU A 436 21.12 -22.16 8.62
CA LEU A 436 21.82 -20.92 8.91
C LEU A 436 20.83 -19.80 9.24
N LEU A 437 21.22 -18.94 10.19
CA LEU A 437 20.57 -17.66 10.41
C LEU A 437 21.63 -16.56 10.51
N LEU A 438 21.41 -15.45 9.82
CA LEU A 438 22.24 -14.25 9.86
C LEU A 438 22.13 -13.56 11.23
N PRO A 439 23.10 -12.71 11.62
CA PRO A 439 22.98 -11.87 12.80
C PRO A 439 22.05 -10.69 12.55
N ASP A 440 21.64 -10.02 13.65
CA ASP A 440 20.95 -8.73 13.66
C ASP A 440 19.70 -8.70 12.77
N LEU A 441 18.82 -9.68 12.97
CA LEU A 441 17.54 -9.79 12.26
C LEU A 441 16.39 -9.30 13.15
N ASP A 442 15.50 -8.51 12.58
CA ASP A 442 14.29 -8.05 13.27
C ASP A 442 13.44 -9.23 13.76
N GLY A 443 13.02 -9.15 15.05
CA GLY A 443 12.22 -10.19 15.68
C GLY A 443 13.00 -11.43 16.11
N VAL A 444 14.33 -11.37 16.15
CA VAL A 444 15.21 -12.39 16.71
C VAL A 444 16.10 -11.76 17.79
N ASP A 445 15.63 -11.81 19.04
CA ASP A 445 16.24 -11.06 20.14
C ASP A 445 17.15 -11.91 21.03
N THR A 446 17.09 -13.25 20.91
CA THR A 446 17.85 -14.17 21.75
C THR A 446 18.65 -15.19 20.94
N VAL A 447 19.76 -15.66 21.53
CA VAL A 447 20.60 -16.71 20.93
C VAL A 447 19.82 -18.02 20.76
N ASP A 448 18.96 -18.37 21.71
CA ASP A 448 18.16 -19.60 21.63
C ASP A 448 17.18 -19.55 20.46
N GLU A 449 16.48 -18.43 20.27
CA GLU A 449 15.62 -18.23 19.08
C GLU A 449 16.41 -18.32 17.78
N GLN A 450 17.60 -17.71 17.73
CA GLN A 450 18.46 -17.76 16.57
C GLN A 450 18.84 -19.19 16.19
N ILE A 451 19.27 -19.99 17.18
CA ILE A 451 19.62 -21.40 17.02
C ILE A 451 18.41 -22.23 16.58
N ASP A 452 17.25 -22.03 17.22
CA ASP A 452 16.03 -22.77 16.89
C ASP A 452 15.54 -22.49 15.46
N ILE A 453 15.63 -21.24 15.01
CA ILE A 453 15.26 -20.89 13.64
C ILE A 453 16.26 -21.51 12.65
N ALA A 454 17.56 -21.46 12.92
CA ALA A 454 18.58 -22.06 12.08
C ALA A 454 18.37 -23.58 11.98
N ALA A 455 18.12 -24.28 13.11
CA ALA A 455 17.85 -25.71 13.14
C ALA A 455 16.61 -26.07 12.31
N ARG A 456 15.51 -25.35 12.46
CA ARG A 456 14.28 -25.55 11.67
C ARG A 456 14.52 -25.40 10.18
N LYS A 457 15.31 -24.39 9.76
CA LYS A 457 15.70 -24.22 8.34
C LYS A 457 16.50 -25.39 7.81
N GLY A 458 17.34 -26.01 8.65
CA GLY A 458 18.12 -27.22 8.31
C GLY A 458 17.36 -28.52 8.44
N GLY A 459 16.11 -28.51 8.93
CA GLY A 459 15.37 -29.74 9.23
C GLY A 459 16.00 -30.56 10.34
N ILE A 460 16.62 -29.93 11.33
CA ILE A 460 17.39 -30.53 12.42
C ILE A 460 16.53 -30.58 13.69
N ASP A 461 16.42 -31.77 14.30
CA ASP A 461 15.71 -32.01 15.55
C ASP A 461 16.72 -32.25 16.70
N PHE A 462 16.85 -31.31 17.60
CA PHE A 462 17.81 -31.35 18.72
C PHE A 462 17.63 -32.57 19.65
N ALA A 463 16.46 -33.17 19.69
CA ALA A 463 16.18 -34.34 20.51
C ALA A 463 16.62 -35.67 19.85
N ARG A 464 16.83 -35.67 18.52
CA ARG A 464 17.08 -36.88 17.74
C ARG A 464 18.41 -36.88 17.00
N ASP A 465 18.90 -35.68 16.65
CA ASP A 465 20.07 -35.51 15.82
C ASP A 465 21.31 -35.18 16.65
N SER A 466 22.47 -35.67 16.21
CA SER A 466 23.76 -35.20 16.66
C SER A 466 24.08 -33.91 15.91
N TRP A 467 24.25 -32.81 16.64
CA TRP A 467 24.40 -31.49 16.03
C TRP A 467 25.64 -30.74 16.54
N ARG A 468 26.04 -29.76 15.74
CA ARG A 468 27.19 -28.87 16.03
C ARG A 468 26.80 -27.44 15.70
N LEU A 469 27.46 -26.50 16.37
CA LEU A 469 27.34 -25.07 16.11
C LEU A 469 28.64 -24.54 15.49
N GLU A 470 28.44 -23.66 14.51
CA GLU A 470 29.46 -22.79 13.96
C GLU A 470 28.93 -21.36 14.02
N ARG A 471 29.82 -20.37 14.20
CA ARG A 471 29.49 -18.96 14.09
C ARG A 471 30.27 -18.31 12.96
N PHE A 472 29.76 -17.21 12.46
CA PHE A 472 30.40 -16.37 11.44
C PHE A 472 30.00 -14.91 11.64
N GLU A 473 30.80 -14.01 11.13
CA GLU A 473 30.47 -12.57 11.06
C GLU A 473 29.93 -12.24 9.67
N VAL A 474 29.19 -11.13 9.60
CA VAL A 474 28.63 -10.61 8.34
C VAL A 474 29.05 -9.17 8.19
N VAL A 475 29.56 -8.84 7.00
CA VAL A 475 29.73 -7.46 6.57
C VAL A 475 28.56 -7.13 5.64
N ARG A 476 27.71 -6.22 6.10
CA ARG A 476 26.53 -5.77 5.34
C ARG A 476 26.88 -4.55 4.52
N HIS A 477 26.58 -4.62 3.23
CA HIS A 477 26.69 -3.56 2.24
C HIS A 477 25.28 -3.13 1.82
N THR A 478 25.02 -1.80 1.84
CA THR A 478 23.71 -1.22 1.53
C THR A 478 23.80 -0.10 0.51
#